data_beded7c9655247945e42709231193a2e
#
_entry.id   beded7c9655247945e42709231193a2e
#
_cell.length_a   1.000
_cell.length_b   1.000
_cell.length_c   1.000
_cell.angle_alpha   90.00
_cell.angle_beta   90.00
_cell.angle_gamma   90.00
#
_symmetry.space_group_name_H-M   'P 1'
#
loop_
_entity.id
_entity.type
_entity.pdbx_description
1 polymer ?
#
loop_
_entity_poly.entity_id
_entity_poly.type
_entity_poly.pdbx_seq_one_letter_code
_entity_poly.pdbx_strand_id
1 'polypeptide(L)'
;MVYEDVNEPIEVITVFRQGRMRPLKFRWKNRVYRITRIHGGWVSDEGYNKHYHYSVSTGGPDCFELCFDSGNLTWELTRVFMEG
;
A
#
# COMPACT_ATOMS: atom_id res chain seq x y z
N MET A 1 13.13 -8.10 -12.86
CA MET A 1 12.50 -7.24 -11.86
C MET A 1 13.15 -7.47 -10.52
N VAL A 2 13.51 -6.40 -9.86
CA VAL A 2 14.13 -6.44 -8.54
C VAL A 2 13.15 -5.87 -7.53
N TYR A 3 13.09 -6.45 -6.35
CA TYR A 3 12.27 -5.87 -5.29
C TYR A 3 13.08 -5.70 -4.01
N GLU A 4 12.63 -4.78 -3.19
CA GLU A 4 13.24 -4.50 -1.89
C GLU A 4 12.16 -4.57 -0.82
N ASP A 5 12.43 -5.32 0.26
CA ASP A 5 11.56 -5.34 1.42
C ASP A 5 11.81 -4.07 2.23
N VAL A 6 10.75 -3.35 2.53
CA VAL A 6 10.84 -2.07 3.22
C VAL A 6 10.28 -2.18 4.64
N ASN A 7 9.04 -2.63 4.77
CA ASN A 7 8.34 -2.85 6.05
C ASN A 7 8.39 -1.61 6.97
N GLU A 8 8.07 -0.45 6.42
CA GLU A 8 8.06 0.81 7.16
C GLU A 8 6.65 1.38 7.23
N PRO A 9 6.31 2.03 8.36
CA PRO A 9 5.01 2.67 8.47
C PRO A 9 4.91 3.86 7.53
N ILE A 10 3.73 4.06 6.98
CA ILE A 10 3.42 5.19 6.10
C ILE A 10 2.09 5.80 6.50
N GLU A 11 1.83 7.01 6.00
CA GLU A 11 0.54 7.65 6.11
C GLU A 11 -0.15 7.57 4.76
N VAL A 12 -1.44 7.22 4.76
CA VAL A 12 -2.19 7.03 3.51
C VAL A 12 -3.51 7.79 3.59
N ILE A 13 -3.82 8.55 2.57
CA ILE A 13 -5.16 9.10 2.37
C ILE A 13 -5.98 8.03 1.70
N THR A 14 -7.05 7.62 2.35
CA THR A 14 -7.86 6.48 1.94
C THR A 14 -9.33 6.86 1.87
N VAL A 15 -10.01 6.42 0.84
CA VAL A 15 -11.46 6.57 0.72
C VAL A 15 -12.13 5.26 1.05
N PHE A 16 -13.14 5.33 1.93
CA PHE A 16 -14.02 4.20 2.22
C PHE A 16 -15.37 4.51 1.58
N ARG A 17 -15.78 3.67 0.65
CA ARG A 17 -17.01 3.91 -0.09
C ARG A 17 -17.72 2.59 -0.38
N GLN A 18 -18.96 2.49 0.07
CA GLN A 18 -19.80 1.32 -0.19
C GLN A 18 -19.13 0.00 0.24
N GLY A 19 -18.50 0.01 1.42
CA GLY A 19 -17.83 -1.18 1.94
C GLY A 19 -16.49 -1.49 1.29
N ARG A 20 -15.99 -0.60 0.45
CA ARG A 20 -14.70 -0.77 -0.21
C ARG A 20 -13.72 0.31 0.22
N MET A 21 -12.46 -0.08 0.27
CA MET A 21 -11.38 0.79 0.64
C MET A 21 -10.51 1.06 -0.59
N ARG A 22 -10.13 2.34 -0.78
CA ARG A 22 -9.27 2.72 -1.89
C ARG A 22 -8.22 3.71 -1.43
N PRO A 23 -6.94 3.34 -1.45
CA PRO A 23 -5.88 4.30 -1.17
C PRO A 23 -5.70 5.26 -2.34
N LEU A 24 -5.52 6.54 -2.03
CA LEU A 24 -5.38 7.60 -3.03
C LEU A 24 -3.96 8.13 -3.15
N LYS A 25 -3.29 8.33 -2.02
CA LYS A 25 -1.91 8.79 -1.97
C LYS A 25 -1.31 8.43 -0.63
N PHE A 26 0.01 8.34 -0.59
CA PHE A 26 0.70 8.02 0.66
C PHE A 26 1.95 8.89 0.82
N ARG A 27 2.40 9.02 2.05
CA ARG A 27 3.63 9.70 2.39
C ARG A 27 4.63 8.70 2.97
N TRP A 28 5.82 8.70 2.37
CA TRP A 28 6.91 7.87 2.79
C TRP A 28 8.19 8.69 2.72
N LYS A 29 8.99 8.68 3.80
CA LYS A 29 10.23 9.46 3.89
C LYS A 29 10.04 10.94 3.52
N ASN A 30 8.99 11.55 4.07
CA ASN A 30 8.62 12.95 3.84
C ASN A 30 8.30 13.29 2.38
N ARG A 31 8.03 12.29 1.58
CA ARG A 31 7.65 12.48 0.19
C ARG A 31 6.26 11.92 -0.05
N VAL A 32 5.43 12.68 -0.76
CA VAL A 32 4.07 12.27 -1.09
C VAL A 32 4.04 11.62 -2.47
N TYR A 33 3.41 10.46 -2.53
CA TYR A 33 3.22 9.70 -3.77
C TYR A 33 1.75 9.60 -4.06
N ARG A 34 1.33 10.14 -5.21
CA ARG A 34 -0.06 10.01 -5.65
C ARG A 34 -0.21 8.67 -6.39
N ILE A 35 -1.20 7.90 -5.98
CA ILE A 35 -1.48 6.61 -6.61
C ILE A 35 -2.21 6.87 -7.92
N THR A 36 -1.60 6.47 -9.04
CA THR A 36 -2.18 6.64 -10.37
C THR A 36 -2.92 5.39 -10.82
N ARG A 37 -2.55 4.23 -10.28
CA ARG A 37 -3.17 2.97 -10.66
C ARG A 37 -3.04 1.95 -9.53
N ILE A 38 -4.12 1.21 -9.29
CA ILE A 38 -4.12 0.04 -8.41
C ILE A 38 -4.13 -1.19 -9.32
N HIS A 39 -3.06 -1.98 -9.26
CA HIS A 39 -2.92 -3.16 -10.12
C HIS A 39 -3.66 -4.36 -9.57
N GLY A 40 -3.80 -4.43 -8.27
CA GLY A 40 -4.49 -5.53 -7.63
C GLY A 40 -4.50 -5.38 -6.13
N GLY A 41 -5.28 -6.24 -5.49
CA GLY A 41 -5.36 -6.28 -4.05
C GLY A 41 -5.75 -7.67 -3.58
N TRP A 42 -5.37 -7.98 -2.34
CA TRP A 42 -5.74 -9.24 -1.71
C TRP A 42 -5.84 -9.04 -0.21
N VAL A 43 -6.47 -10.00 0.45
CA VAL A 43 -6.67 -9.97 1.90
C VAL A 43 -5.99 -11.18 2.50
N SER A 44 -5.26 -10.97 3.59
CA SER A 44 -4.72 -12.06 4.38
C SER A 44 -5.21 -11.93 5.83
N ASP A 45 -5.32 -13.07 6.50
CA ASP A 45 -5.70 -13.11 7.91
C ASP A 45 -4.46 -13.41 8.74
N GLU A 46 -4.23 -12.57 9.77
CA GLU A 46 -3.20 -12.83 10.75
C GLU A 46 -3.82 -12.76 12.15
N GLY A 47 -4.10 -13.94 12.72
CA GLY A 47 -4.81 -14.02 13.99
C GLY A 47 -6.23 -13.49 13.84
N TYR A 48 -6.56 -12.43 14.59
CA TYR A 48 -7.88 -11.80 14.55
C TYR A 48 -7.96 -10.63 13.58
N ASN A 49 -6.83 -10.23 13.00
CA ASN A 49 -6.75 -9.04 12.16
C ASN A 49 -6.72 -9.41 10.69
N LYS A 50 -7.40 -8.61 9.89
CA LYS A 50 -7.31 -8.73 8.44
C LYS A 50 -6.34 -7.70 7.92
N HIS A 51 -5.49 -8.14 7.00
CA HIS A 51 -4.53 -7.30 6.31
C HIS A 51 -4.96 -7.15 4.86
N TYR A 52 -5.13 -5.90 4.43
CA TYR A 52 -5.54 -5.57 3.07
C TYR A 52 -4.33 -5.08 2.31
N HIS A 53 -3.97 -5.79 1.24
CA HIS A 53 -2.78 -5.51 0.45
C HIS A 53 -3.15 -4.90 -0.88
N TYR A 54 -2.36 -3.95 -1.32
CA TYR A 54 -2.56 -3.27 -2.60
C TYR A 54 -1.23 -3.14 -3.32
N SER A 55 -1.23 -3.46 -4.62
CA SER A 55 -0.09 -3.21 -5.50
C SER A 55 -0.44 -1.99 -6.34
N VAL A 56 0.36 -0.94 -6.24
CA VAL A 56 0.03 0.36 -6.84
C VAL A 56 1.21 0.94 -7.60
N SER A 57 0.89 1.80 -8.57
CA SER A 57 1.85 2.64 -9.27
C SER A 57 1.59 4.09 -8.95
N THR A 58 2.64 4.92 -9.08
CA THR A 58 2.58 6.35 -8.74
C THR A 58 3.03 7.25 -9.91
N GLY A 59 3.00 6.71 -11.12
CA GLY A 59 3.39 7.46 -12.33
C GLY A 59 4.84 7.23 -12.76
N GLY A 60 5.67 6.67 -11.90
CA GLY A 60 7.04 6.29 -12.24
C GLY A 60 7.15 4.81 -12.61
N PRO A 61 8.37 4.30 -12.79
CA PRO A 61 8.59 2.91 -13.19
C PRO A 61 8.39 1.91 -12.05
N ASP A 62 8.36 2.37 -10.80
CA ASP A 62 8.31 1.49 -9.64
C ASP A 62 6.87 1.15 -9.26
N CYS A 63 6.68 -0.05 -8.70
CA CYS A 63 5.42 -0.45 -8.08
C CYS A 63 5.62 -0.58 -6.58
N PHE A 64 4.60 -0.21 -5.83
CA PHE A 64 4.64 -0.22 -4.37
C PHE A 64 3.58 -1.18 -3.84
N GLU A 65 3.94 -1.95 -2.84
CA GLU A 65 2.99 -2.83 -2.17
C GLU A 65 2.67 -2.26 -0.80
N LEU A 66 1.42 -1.88 -0.62
CA LEU A 66 0.93 -1.26 0.61
C LEU A 66 0.09 -2.27 1.38
N CYS A 67 0.14 -2.21 2.70
CA CYS A 67 -0.63 -3.09 3.56
C CYS A 67 -1.36 -2.28 4.63
N PHE A 68 -2.67 -2.49 4.74
CA PHE A 68 -3.51 -1.92 5.79
C PHE A 68 -3.86 -2.99 6.82
N ASP A 69 -3.48 -2.74 8.07
CA ASP A 69 -3.83 -3.59 9.19
C ASP A 69 -5.14 -3.09 9.80
N SER A 70 -6.22 -3.85 9.63
CA SER A 70 -7.55 -3.45 10.10
C SER A 70 -7.67 -3.48 11.63
N GLY A 71 -6.82 -4.24 12.30
CA GLY A 71 -6.84 -4.32 13.77
C GLY A 71 -6.26 -3.07 14.41
N ASN A 72 -5.16 -2.56 13.87
CA ASN A 72 -4.47 -1.39 14.40
C ASN A 72 -4.78 -0.10 13.65
N LEU A 73 -5.47 -0.19 12.53
CA LEU A 73 -5.78 0.95 11.64
C LEU A 73 -4.50 1.66 11.17
N THR A 74 -3.50 0.86 10.79
CA THR A 74 -2.20 1.36 10.36
C THR A 74 -1.88 0.90 8.94
N TRP A 75 -1.10 1.73 8.25
CA TRP A 75 -0.60 1.41 6.92
C TRP A 75 0.91 1.18 6.97
N GLU A 76 1.37 0.28 6.13
CA GLU A 76 2.78 -0.05 5.98
C GLU A 76 3.12 -0.18 4.51
N LEU A 77 4.29 0.33 4.12
CA LEU A 77 4.88 0.03 2.83
C LEU A 77 5.68 -1.26 3.01
N THR A 78 5.19 -2.36 2.42
CA THR A 78 5.82 -3.66 2.61
C THR A 78 7.02 -3.85 1.69
N ARG A 79 6.88 -3.50 0.42
CA ARG A 79 8.00 -3.63 -0.52
C ARG A 79 7.83 -2.73 -1.72
N VAL A 80 8.95 -2.51 -2.40
CA VAL A 80 9.02 -1.75 -3.65
C VAL A 80 9.56 -2.68 -4.73
N PHE A 81 8.88 -2.70 -5.88
CA PHE A 81 9.33 -3.43 -7.06
C PHE A 81 9.90 -2.41 -8.04
N MET A 82 11.17 -2.59 -8.38
CA MET A 82 11.90 -1.67 -9.25
C MET A 82 12.22 -2.36 -10.55
N GLU A 83 12.17 -1.61 -11.65
CA GLU A 83 12.67 -2.11 -12.90
C GLU A 83 14.20 -2.04 -12.86
N GLY A 84 14.80 -3.21 -12.89
CA GLY A 84 16.22 -3.33 -12.73
C GLY A 84 17.05 -3.03 -13.94
#